data_6e87f3e0588f29875849aecacbe4af5b
#
_entry.id   6e87f3e0588f29875849aecacbe4af5b
#
_cell.length_a   1.000
_cell.length_b   1.000
_cell.length_c   1.000
_cell.angle_alpha   90.00
_cell.angle_beta   90.00
_cell.angle_gamma   90.00
#
_symmetry.space_group_name_H-M   'P 1'
#
loop_
_entity.id
_entity.type
_entity.pdbx_description
1 polymer ?
#
loop_
_entity_poly.entity_id
_entity_poly.type
_entity_poly.pdbx_seq_one_letter_code
_entity_poly.pdbx_strand_id
1 'polypeptide(L)'
;MPQTILFDLDDTLIHCNKYFNLVIDQFVDAMLVWFASYPDLTEGVIRQKQSEIDIAGVQASGFMSDHFPQSFLDTYIDFSRLTGRSEDSNEIDLLWSMGQSVYEQEAEPYPDMEQTLETLLAAGHELHLYTGGEPLIQQRKVDRLQLQRFFGERIYIRQHKNTEALEQILIDGGFDRANTWMIGNSIRTDVVPALTAGIHAIHVEAKTEWLYNIIHIEVEPKGAFLQLQHLRDVPSGIDNYRQQLP
;
A
#
# COMPACT_ATOMS: atom_id res chain seq x y z
N MET A 1 -4.75 10.33 27.73
CA MET A 1 -4.60 11.56 26.91
C MET A 1 -4.93 11.22 25.48
N PRO A 2 -5.55 12.11 24.70
CA PRO A 2 -5.78 11.91 23.28
C PRO A 2 -4.48 11.59 22.53
N GLN A 3 -4.55 10.78 21.50
CA GLN A 3 -3.43 10.45 20.58
C GLN A 3 -3.76 10.97 19.20
N THR A 4 -2.76 11.32 18.42
CA THR A 4 -2.86 11.57 16.98
C THR A 4 -2.52 10.27 16.25
N ILE A 5 -3.41 9.78 15.40
CA ILE A 5 -3.27 8.47 14.76
C ILE A 5 -3.41 8.62 13.25
N LEU A 6 -2.32 8.36 12.53
CA LEU A 6 -2.30 8.30 11.09
C LEU A 6 -2.52 6.85 10.65
N PHE A 7 -3.51 6.63 9.78
CA PHE A 7 -3.76 5.35 9.15
C PHE A 7 -3.34 5.37 7.69
N ASP A 8 -2.69 4.32 7.26
CA ASP A 8 -2.61 3.97 5.86
C ASP A 8 -3.99 3.48 5.36
N LEU A 9 -4.19 3.47 4.04
CA LEU A 9 -5.45 3.08 3.40
C LEU A 9 -5.37 1.66 2.81
N ASP A 10 -4.50 1.47 1.82
CA ASP A 10 -4.45 0.28 1.01
C ASP A 10 -3.80 -0.89 1.77
N ASP A 11 -4.49 -2.02 1.88
CA ASP A 11 -4.13 -3.20 2.68
C ASP A 11 -3.97 -2.97 4.19
N THR A 12 -4.41 -1.79 4.66
CA THR A 12 -4.56 -1.47 6.08
C THR A 12 -6.03 -1.31 6.45
N LEU A 13 -6.75 -0.40 5.80
CA LEU A 13 -8.19 -0.16 6.00
C LEU A 13 -9.05 -0.84 4.94
N ILE A 14 -8.53 -1.00 3.73
CA ILE A 14 -9.24 -1.60 2.60
C ILE A 14 -8.35 -2.61 1.88
N HIS A 15 -8.97 -3.57 1.21
CA HIS A 15 -8.26 -4.52 0.36
C HIS A 15 -7.74 -3.84 -0.90
N CYS A 16 -6.47 -4.08 -1.25
CA CYS A 16 -5.83 -3.58 -2.47
C CYS A 16 -5.06 -4.69 -3.20
N ASN A 17 -4.03 -5.26 -2.60
CA ASN A 17 -3.13 -6.24 -3.23
C ASN A 17 -3.87 -7.46 -3.79
N LYS A 18 -4.99 -7.87 -3.21
CA LYS A 18 -5.78 -8.98 -3.76
C LYS A 18 -6.27 -8.71 -5.18
N TYR A 19 -6.61 -7.47 -5.50
CA TYR A 19 -7.07 -7.09 -6.84
C TYR A 19 -5.92 -7.00 -7.83
N PHE A 20 -4.78 -6.46 -7.39
CA PHE A 20 -3.55 -6.49 -8.19
C PHE A 20 -3.15 -7.92 -8.53
N ASN A 21 -3.18 -8.83 -7.55
CA ASN A 21 -2.86 -10.24 -7.80
C ASN A 21 -3.82 -10.92 -8.76
N LEU A 22 -5.13 -10.64 -8.68
CA LEU A 22 -6.10 -11.17 -9.65
C LEU A 22 -5.79 -10.72 -11.08
N VAL A 23 -5.37 -9.47 -11.27
CA VAL A 23 -4.99 -8.94 -12.57
C VAL A 23 -3.64 -9.52 -13.03
N ILE A 24 -2.68 -9.71 -12.10
CA ILE A 24 -1.42 -10.41 -12.41
C ILE A 24 -1.68 -11.85 -12.82
N ASP A 25 -2.62 -12.56 -12.17
CA ASP A 25 -3.01 -13.93 -12.56
C ASP A 25 -3.50 -13.97 -14.02
N GLN A 26 -4.39 -13.04 -14.39
CA GLN A 26 -4.88 -12.92 -15.77
C GLN A 26 -3.76 -12.61 -16.77
N PHE A 27 -2.85 -11.72 -16.40
CA PHE A 27 -1.66 -11.40 -17.18
C PHE A 27 -0.79 -12.65 -17.42
N VAL A 28 -0.50 -13.38 -16.36
CA VAL A 28 0.33 -14.59 -16.43
C VAL A 28 -0.34 -15.66 -17.31
N ASP A 29 -1.65 -15.86 -17.15
CA ASP A 29 -2.41 -16.80 -17.98
C ASP A 29 -2.32 -16.45 -19.48
N ALA A 30 -2.46 -15.17 -19.83
CA ALA A 30 -2.32 -14.70 -21.19
C ALA A 30 -0.90 -14.95 -21.73
N MET A 31 0.13 -14.63 -20.94
CA MET A 31 1.53 -14.85 -21.28
C MET A 31 1.83 -16.34 -21.51
N LEU A 32 1.36 -17.23 -20.63
CA LEU A 32 1.56 -18.68 -20.78
C LEU A 32 0.90 -19.23 -22.05
N VAL A 33 -0.24 -18.68 -22.46
CA VAL A 33 -0.90 -19.04 -23.74
C VAL A 33 -0.07 -18.55 -24.93
N TRP A 34 0.35 -17.29 -24.94
CA TRP A 34 1.07 -16.71 -26.09
C TRP A 34 2.47 -17.24 -26.24
N PHE A 35 3.11 -17.65 -25.17
CA PHE A 35 4.45 -18.22 -25.14
C PHE A 35 4.49 -19.73 -24.91
N ALA A 36 3.41 -20.45 -25.21
CA ALA A 36 3.28 -21.89 -24.95
C ALA A 36 4.38 -22.74 -25.63
N SER A 37 5.00 -22.23 -26.71
CA SER A 37 6.13 -22.89 -27.38
C SER A 37 7.47 -22.75 -26.64
N TYR A 38 7.51 -22.01 -25.54
CA TYR A 38 8.73 -21.70 -24.75
C TYR A 38 8.59 -22.22 -23.31
N PRO A 39 8.88 -23.51 -23.06
CA PRO A 39 8.60 -24.18 -21.78
C PRO A 39 9.37 -23.60 -20.59
N ASP A 40 10.46 -22.86 -20.82
CA ASP A 40 11.24 -22.18 -19.80
C ASP A 40 10.56 -20.91 -19.26
N LEU A 41 9.58 -20.36 -19.98
CA LEU A 41 8.76 -19.25 -19.52
C LEU A 41 7.63 -19.75 -18.62
N THR A 42 7.99 -20.11 -17.40
CA THR A 42 7.05 -20.56 -16.39
C THR A 42 6.31 -19.41 -15.72
N GLU A 43 5.21 -19.71 -15.05
CA GLU A 43 4.47 -18.73 -14.21
C GLU A 43 5.41 -17.94 -13.28
N GLY A 44 6.30 -18.63 -12.55
CA GLY A 44 7.24 -18.00 -11.63
C GLY A 44 8.18 -17.01 -12.31
N VAL A 45 8.71 -17.36 -13.49
CA VAL A 45 9.58 -16.49 -14.27
C VAL A 45 8.87 -15.24 -14.75
N ILE A 46 7.62 -15.38 -15.22
CA ILE A 46 6.79 -14.26 -15.70
C ILE A 46 6.47 -13.31 -14.54
N ARG A 47 6.00 -13.85 -13.41
CA ARG A 47 5.67 -13.05 -12.21
C ARG A 47 6.89 -12.32 -11.65
N GLN A 48 8.00 -12.99 -11.56
CA GLN A 48 9.23 -12.38 -11.07
C GLN A 48 9.63 -11.19 -11.94
N LYS A 49 9.66 -11.38 -13.26
CA LYS A 49 10.05 -10.33 -14.20
C LYS A 49 9.12 -9.11 -14.12
N GLN A 50 7.79 -9.34 -14.10
CA GLN A 50 6.80 -8.28 -13.95
C GLN A 50 7.00 -7.52 -12.62
N SER A 51 7.17 -8.24 -11.53
CA SER A 51 7.36 -7.64 -10.20
C SER A 51 8.63 -6.79 -10.12
N GLU A 52 9.73 -7.25 -10.72
CA GLU A 52 10.99 -6.49 -10.77
C GLU A 52 10.82 -5.16 -11.51
N ILE A 53 10.10 -5.17 -12.64
CA ILE A 53 9.84 -3.97 -13.46
C ILE A 53 8.92 -3.01 -12.72
N ASP A 54 7.82 -3.52 -12.15
CA ASP A 54 6.84 -2.72 -11.41
C ASP A 54 7.48 -2.02 -10.19
N ILE A 55 8.22 -2.78 -9.38
CA ILE A 55 8.94 -2.25 -8.21
C ILE A 55 9.96 -1.19 -8.63
N ALA A 56 10.71 -1.41 -9.72
CA ALA A 56 11.68 -0.43 -10.22
C ALA A 56 10.99 0.87 -10.65
N GLY A 57 9.82 0.79 -11.30
CA GLY A 57 9.01 1.95 -11.67
C GLY A 57 8.58 2.77 -10.46
N VAL A 58 8.03 2.10 -9.44
CA VAL A 58 7.59 2.77 -8.19
C VAL A 58 8.77 3.38 -7.43
N GLN A 59 9.91 2.72 -7.39
CA GLN A 59 11.11 3.28 -6.75
C GLN A 59 11.62 4.54 -7.44
N ALA A 60 11.55 4.58 -8.77
CA ALA A 60 12.04 5.71 -9.56
C ALA A 60 11.12 6.94 -9.51
N SER A 61 9.81 6.75 -9.56
CA SER A 61 8.84 7.83 -9.81
C SER A 61 7.69 7.90 -8.79
N GLY A 62 7.67 7.03 -7.78
CA GLY A 62 6.58 6.93 -6.79
C GLY A 62 5.37 6.17 -7.33
N PHE A 63 4.26 6.29 -6.61
CA PHE A 63 3.03 5.56 -6.91
C PHE A 63 2.24 6.22 -8.05
N MET A 64 2.60 5.88 -9.29
CA MET A 64 1.88 6.29 -10.49
C MET A 64 1.09 5.13 -11.06
N SER A 65 -0.16 5.38 -11.49
CA SER A 65 -1.07 4.35 -12.00
C SER A 65 -0.62 3.71 -13.31
N ASP A 66 0.22 4.40 -14.07
CA ASP A 66 0.74 3.88 -15.34
C ASP A 66 1.86 2.85 -15.17
N HIS A 67 2.51 2.77 -13.99
CA HIS A 67 3.59 1.80 -13.77
C HIS A 67 3.13 0.36 -13.85
N PHE A 68 2.00 0.06 -13.25
CA PHE A 68 1.50 -1.31 -13.20
C PHE A 68 1.14 -1.85 -14.60
N PRO A 69 0.30 -1.19 -15.42
CA PRO A 69 0.06 -1.64 -16.79
C PRO A 69 1.33 -1.62 -17.65
N GLN A 70 2.22 -0.64 -17.48
CA GLN A 70 3.48 -0.58 -18.20
C GLN A 70 4.39 -1.77 -17.89
N SER A 71 4.38 -2.27 -16.65
CA SER A 71 5.17 -3.44 -16.27
C SER A 71 4.75 -4.71 -17.03
N PHE A 72 3.47 -4.82 -17.39
CA PHE A 72 2.96 -5.91 -18.23
C PHE A 72 3.51 -5.81 -19.65
N LEU A 73 3.48 -4.60 -20.21
CA LEU A 73 4.00 -4.35 -21.55
C LEU A 73 5.49 -4.63 -21.65
N ASP A 74 6.25 -4.09 -20.69
CA ASP A 74 7.69 -4.25 -20.67
C ASP A 74 8.11 -5.72 -20.48
N THR A 75 7.37 -6.45 -19.63
CA THR A 75 7.56 -7.89 -19.45
C THR A 75 7.28 -8.66 -20.77
N TYR A 76 6.17 -8.34 -21.43
CA TYR A 76 5.79 -8.95 -22.71
C TYR A 76 6.83 -8.67 -23.80
N ILE A 77 7.27 -7.42 -23.93
CA ILE A 77 8.27 -7.00 -24.91
C ILE A 77 9.62 -7.70 -24.65
N ASP A 78 10.04 -7.77 -23.38
CA ASP A 78 11.29 -8.45 -23.03
C ASP A 78 11.25 -9.94 -23.40
N PHE A 79 10.15 -10.65 -23.11
CA PHE A 79 10.02 -12.06 -23.50
C PHE A 79 9.85 -12.24 -25.01
N SER A 80 9.18 -11.32 -25.70
CA SER A 80 9.09 -11.35 -27.16
C SER A 80 10.49 -11.26 -27.79
N ARG A 81 11.33 -10.36 -27.31
CA ARG A 81 12.72 -10.22 -27.76
C ARG A 81 13.57 -11.46 -27.43
N LEU A 82 13.43 -11.97 -26.20
CA LEU A 82 14.18 -13.14 -25.74
C LEU A 82 13.88 -14.38 -26.59
N THR A 83 12.63 -14.57 -26.99
CA THR A 83 12.14 -15.74 -27.73
C THR A 83 12.19 -15.57 -29.24
N GLY A 84 12.38 -14.34 -29.75
CA GLY A 84 12.26 -14.00 -31.16
C GLY A 84 10.83 -13.98 -31.67
N ARG A 85 9.82 -13.99 -30.79
CA ARG A 85 8.41 -13.84 -31.13
C ARG A 85 8.14 -12.39 -31.51
N SER A 86 7.40 -12.17 -32.61
CA SER A 86 6.98 -10.82 -32.97
C SER A 86 5.95 -10.26 -31.98
N GLU A 87 6.09 -9.01 -31.65
CA GLU A 87 5.08 -8.27 -30.87
C GLU A 87 3.78 -8.10 -31.66
N ASP A 88 2.64 -8.20 -30.98
CA ASP A 88 1.31 -8.00 -31.56
C ASP A 88 0.62 -6.80 -30.90
N SER A 89 0.14 -5.85 -31.69
CA SER A 89 -0.49 -4.63 -31.18
C SER A 89 -1.77 -4.90 -30.40
N ASN A 90 -2.54 -5.93 -30.74
CA ASN A 90 -3.76 -6.27 -29.99
C ASN A 90 -3.42 -6.86 -28.61
N GLU A 91 -2.32 -7.60 -28.50
CA GLU A 91 -1.83 -8.11 -27.21
C GLU A 91 -1.36 -6.97 -26.34
N ILE A 92 -0.64 -5.99 -26.90
CA ILE A 92 -0.20 -4.76 -26.20
C ILE A 92 -1.40 -3.98 -25.67
N ASP A 93 -2.41 -3.72 -26.51
CA ASP A 93 -3.62 -3.00 -26.11
C ASP A 93 -4.41 -3.76 -25.03
N LEU A 94 -4.47 -5.11 -25.14
CA LEU A 94 -5.10 -5.95 -24.13
C LEU A 94 -4.38 -5.87 -22.78
N LEU A 95 -3.04 -5.97 -22.77
CA LEU A 95 -2.24 -5.90 -21.54
C LEU A 95 -2.37 -4.55 -20.85
N TRP A 96 -2.35 -3.46 -21.62
CA TRP A 96 -2.57 -2.12 -21.07
C TRP A 96 -3.93 -2.01 -20.39
N SER A 97 -5.00 -2.41 -21.12
CA SER A 97 -6.37 -2.37 -20.61
C SER A 97 -6.55 -3.27 -19.38
N MET A 98 -5.89 -4.44 -19.38
CA MET A 98 -5.90 -5.36 -18.25
C MET A 98 -5.25 -4.73 -17.01
N GLY A 99 -4.07 -4.13 -17.15
CA GLY A 99 -3.39 -3.46 -16.04
C GLY A 99 -4.20 -2.27 -15.50
N GLN A 100 -4.79 -1.46 -16.39
CA GLN A 100 -5.62 -0.32 -15.99
C GLN A 100 -6.88 -0.74 -15.24
N SER A 101 -7.42 -1.92 -15.49
CA SER A 101 -8.66 -2.40 -14.88
C SER A 101 -8.61 -2.52 -13.35
N VAL A 102 -7.41 -2.64 -12.76
CA VAL A 102 -7.25 -2.72 -11.31
C VAL A 102 -7.72 -1.45 -10.60
N TYR A 103 -7.58 -0.29 -11.24
CA TYR A 103 -7.97 1.00 -10.67
C TYR A 103 -9.49 1.28 -10.75
N GLU A 104 -10.24 0.43 -11.47
CA GLU A 104 -11.69 0.50 -11.54
C GLU A 104 -12.40 -0.39 -10.51
N GLN A 105 -11.64 -1.19 -9.75
CA GLN A 105 -12.18 -2.08 -8.73
C GLN A 105 -12.86 -1.28 -7.60
N GLU A 106 -13.88 -1.88 -7.01
CA GLU A 106 -14.54 -1.29 -5.85
C GLU A 106 -13.65 -1.38 -4.61
N ALA A 107 -13.65 -0.31 -3.81
CA ALA A 107 -12.95 -0.31 -2.54
C ALA A 107 -13.72 -1.19 -1.53
N GLU A 108 -13.08 -2.26 -1.06
CA GLU A 108 -13.65 -3.20 -0.10
C GLU A 108 -12.97 -3.02 1.27
N PRO A 109 -13.70 -2.62 2.32
CA PRO A 109 -13.10 -2.42 3.63
C PRO A 109 -12.63 -3.74 4.24
N TYR A 110 -11.56 -3.67 5.04
CA TYR A 110 -11.18 -4.76 5.92
C TYR A 110 -12.27 -5.01 6.97
N PRO A 111 -12.44 -6.25 7.43
CA PRO A 111 -13.29 -6.54 8.58
C PRO A 111 -12.88 -5.67 9.77
N ASP A 112 -13.85 -5.21 10.53
CA ASP A 112 -13.67 -4.39 11.74
C ASP A 112 -13.12 -2.96 11.49
N MET A 113 -12.94 -2.50 10.23
CA MET A 113 -12.45 -1.14 9.93
C MET A 113 -13.29 -0.07 10.61
N GLU A 114 -14.59 -0.06 10.34
CA GLU A 114 -15.50 0.95 10.91
C GLU A 114 -15.50 0.91 12.43
N GLN A 115 -15.66 -0.27 13.01
CA GLN A 115 -15.69 -0.45 14.46
C GLN A 115 -14.39 0.00 15.12
N THR A 116 -13.25 -0.25 14.51
CA THR A 116 -11.94 0.19 15.02
C THR A 116 -11.84 1.72 15.02
N LEU A 117 -12.19 2.36 13.90
CA LEU A 117 -12.15 3.81 13.78
C LEU A 117 -13.12 4.49 14.74
N GLU A 118 -14.34 3.98 14.87
CA GLU A 118 -15.36 4.47 15.84
C GLU A 118 -14.86 4.33 17.27
N THR A 119 -14.25 3.21 17.62
CA THR A 119 -13.71 2.96 18.98
C THR A 119 -12.63 3.99 19.33
N LEU A 120 -11.72 4.27 18.40
CA LEU A 120 -10.65 5.24 18.60
C LEU A 120 -11.20 6.69 18.71
N LEU A 121 -12.16 7.06 17.87
CA LEU A 121 -12.83 8.36 17.97
C LEU A 121 -13.58 8.52 19.30
N ALA A 122 -14.31 7.48 19.73
CA ALA A 122 -15.01 7.49 21.01
C ALA A 122 -14.07 7.61 22.22
N ALA A 123 -12.84 7.10 22.10
CA ALA A 123 -11.77 7.30 23.09
C ALA A 123 -11.14 8.70 23.06
N GLY A 124 -11.57 9.57 22.13
CA GLY A 124 -11.12 10.95 21.99
C GLY A 124 -9.82 11.12 21.24
N HIS A 125 -9.39 10.11 20.45
CA HIS A 125 -8.22 10.21 19.58
C HIS A 125 -8.53 11.00 18.32
N GLU A 126 -7.51 11.66 17.75
CA GLU A 126 -7.61 12.35 16.48
C GLU A 126 -7.10 11.45 15.35
N LEU A 127 -7.95 11.18 14.38
CA LEU A 127 -7.63 10.28 13.27
C LEU A 127 -7.28 11.06 12.01
N HIS A 128 -6.24 10.61 11.33
CA HIS A 128 -5.73 11.12 10.06
C HIS A 128 -5.58 9.96 9.08
N LEU A 129 -5.79 10.21 7.79
CA LEU A 129 -5.50 9.28 6.72
C LEU A 129 -4.22 9.71 6.01
N TYR A 130 -3.26 8.80 5.84
CA TYR A 130 -2.02 9.04 5.11
C TYR A 130 -1.74 7.90 4.15
N THR A 131 -1.99 8.12 2.86
CA THR A 131 -1.94 7.09 1.82
C THR A 131 -1.02 7.46 0.66
N GLY A 132 -0.41 6.44 0.05
CA GLY A 132 0.36 6.55 -1.18
C GLY A 132 -0.52 6.39 -2.41
N GLY A 133 -0.26 7.14 -3.47
CA GLY A 133 -0.97 7.01 -4.74
C GLY A 133 -1.28 8.33 -5.42
N GLU A 134 -1.98 8.22 -6.55
CA GLU A 134 -2.47 9.39 -7.26
C GLU A 134 -3.69 10.00 -6.57
N PRO A 135 -3.74 11.35 -6.45
CA PRO A 135 -4.81 12.03 -5.74
C PRO A 135 -6.22 11.64 -6.20
N LEU A 136 -6.46 11.55 -7.51
CA LEU A 136 -7.79 11.22 -8.05
C LEU A 136 -8.21 9.79 -7.72
N ILE A 137 -7.29 8.83 -7.75
CA ILE A 137 -7.55 7.42 -7.46
C ILE A 137 -7.85 7.25 -5.96
N GLN A 138 -6.98 7.77 -5.10
CA GLN A 138 -7.14 7.64 -3.66
C GLN A 138 -8.35 8.42 -3.15
N GLN A 139 -8.60 9.63 -3.67
CA GLN A 139 -9.80 10.41 -3.32
C GLN A 139 -11.08 9.66 -3.68
N ARG A 140 -11.14 8.99 -4.84
CA ARG A 140 -12.30 8.16 -5.23
C ARG A 140 -12.58 7.05 -4.23
N LYS A 141 -11.54 6.38 -3.69
CA LYS A 141 -11.68 5.36 -2.63
C LYS A 141 -12.24 5.97 -1.34
N VAL A 142 -11.68 7.10 -0.94
CA VAL A 142 -12.13 7.87 0.25
C VAL A 142 -13.60 8.26 0.13
N ASP A 143 -14.02 8.77 -1.03
CA ASP A 143 -15.39 9.22 -1.27
C ASP A 143 -16.39 8.05 -1.31
N ARG A 144 -16.04 6.96 -1.99
CA ARG A 144 -16.89 5.76 -2.08
C ARG A 144 -17.18 5.15 -0.71
N LEU A 145 -16.19 5.13 0.17
CA LEU A 145 -16.32 4.59 1.53
C LEU A 145 -16.73 5.64 2.57
N GLN A 146 -16.97 6.89 2.14
CA GLN A 146 -17.36 7.99 3.01
C GLN A 146 -16.38 8.18 4.20
N LEU A 147 -15.09 8.00 3.96
CA LEU A 147 -14.07 8.03 5.01
C LEU A 147 -13.89 9.42 5.64
N GLN A 148 -14.38 10.49 4.99
CA GLN A 148 -14.43 11.84 5.56
C GLN A 148 -15.18 11.88 6.91
N ARG A 149 -16.14 10.96 7.17
CA ARG A 149 -16.83 10.86 8.45
C ARG A 149 -15.90 10.57 9.64
N PHE A 150 -14.75 9.90 9.38
CA PHE A 150 -13.75 9.59 10.41
C PHE A 150 -12.59 10.58 10.41
N PHE A 151 -12.16 11.00 9.23
CA PHE A 151 -10.93 11.79 9.07
C PHE A 151 -11.17 13.28 8.82
N GLY A 152 -12.38 13.69 8.42
CA GLY A 152 -12.66 15.09 8.02
C GLY A 152 -11.73 15.52 6.89
N GLU A 153 -11.09 16.67 7.05
CA GLU A 153 -10.09 17.22 6.12
C GLU A 153 -8.67 16.67 6.36
N ARG A 154 -8.47 15.81 7.35
CA ARG A 154 -7.17 15.27 7.75
C ARG A 154 -6.77 14.07 6.88
N ILE A 155 -6.71 14.30 5.55
CA ILE A 155 -6.42 13.28 4.53
C ILE A 155 -5.21 13.75 3.74
N TYR A 156 -4.14 12.96 3.79
CA TYR A 156 -2.87 13.22 3.12
C TYR A 156 -2.62 12.15 2.05
N ILE A 157 -2.66 12.55 0.80
CA ILE A 157 -2.34 11.69 -0.34
C ILE A 157 -0.97 12.11 -0.87
N ARG A 158 -0.05 11.19 -1.03
CA ARG A 158 1.30 11.44 -1.52
C ARG A 158 1.73 10.44 -2.57
N GLN A 159 2.28 10.92 -3.67
CA GLN A 159 2.86 10.07 -4.70
C GLN A 159 4.11 9.35 -4.19
N HIS A 160 4.94 10.05 -3.41
CA HIS A 160 6.06 9.47 -2.67
C HIS A 160 5.71 9.41 -1.18
N LYS A 161 5.41 8.20 -0.69
CA LYS A 161 5.12 7.96 0.72
C LYS A 161 6.41 7.46 1.40
N ASN A 162 7.20 8.42 1.86
CA ASN A 162 8.54 8.21 2.43
C ASN A 162 8.72 9.01 3.72
N THR A 163 9.92 8.95 4.30
CA THR A 163 10.24 9.66 5.55
C THR A 163 10.07 11.16 5.41
N GLU A 164 10.52 11.77 4.32
CA GLU A 164 10.44 13.20 4.07
C GLU A 164 9.00 13.69 3.99
N ALA A 165 8.13 12.93 3.30
CA ALA A 165 6.71 13.25 3.18
C ALA A 165 5.99 13.15 4.54
N LEU A 166 6.32 12.13 5.35
CA LEU A 166 5.78 12.00 6.71
C LEU A 166 6.27 13.13 7.62
N GLU A 167 7.57 13.44 7.60
CA GLU A 167 8.15 14.56 8.35
C GLU A 167 7.46 15.88 8.05
N GLN A 168 7.17 16.15 6.79
CA GLN A 168 6.47 17.38 6.40
C GLN A 168 5.05 17.42 7.00
N ILE A 169 4.32 16.30 6.99
CA ILE A 169 2.98 16.19 7.61
C ILE A 169 3.06 16.46 9.13
N LEU A 170 4.05 15.87 9.81
CA LEU A 170 4.23 16.04 11.25
C LEU A 170 4.57 17.49 11.64
N ILE A 171 5.40 18.15 10.83
CA ILE A 171 5.79 19.56 11.04
C ILE A 171 4.60 20.49 10.77
N ASP A 172 3.95 20.34 9.64
CA ASP A 172 2.83 21.21 9.23
C ASP A 172 1.63 21.11 10.19
N GLY A 173 1.38 19.89 10.69
CA GLY A 173 0.33 19.64 11.68
C GLY A 173 0.71 19.98 13.12
N GLY A 174 1.97 20.27 13.39
CA GLY A 174 2.47 20.51 14.75
C GLY A 174 2.30 19.30 15.66
N PHE A 175 2.44 18.08 15.15
CA PHE A 175 2.13 16.85 15.87
C PHE A 175 3.14 16.58 16.98
N ASP A 176 2.64 16.25 18.16
CA ASP A 176 3.48 15.76 19.28
C ASP A 176 3.91 14.32 19.01
N ARG A 177 5.19 14.12 18.70
CA ARG A 177 5.74 12.83 18.33
C ARG A 177 5.58 11.77 19.42
N ALA A 178 5.59 12.15 20.69
CA ALA A 178 5.41 11.23 21.80
C ALA A 178 3.95 10.71 21.92
N ASN A 179 3.01 11.36 21.24
CA ASN A 179 1.59 10.99 21.23
C ASN A 179 1.07 10.74 19.81
N THR A 180 1.96 10.50 18.85
CA THR A 180 1.61 10.27 17.44
C THR A 180 1.94 8.85 17.01
N TRP A 181 0.99 8.22 16.29
CA TRP A 181 1.09 6.86 15.80
C TRP A 181 0.93 6.82 14.27
N MET A 182 1.70 5.97 13.61
CA MET A 182 1.46 5.53 12.24
C MET A 182 1.05 4.07 12.24
N ILE A 183 -0.07 3.77 11.59
CA ILE A 183 -0.64 2.42 11.50
C ILE A 183 -0.73 2.04 10.04
N GLY A 184 -0.05 0.96 9.65
CA GLY A 184 -0.05 0.49 8.27
C GLY A 184 0.53 -0.91 8.12
N ASN A 185 0.41 -1.48 6.91
CA ASN A 185 0.94 -2.79 6.58
C ASN A 185 2.36 -2.74 6.02
N SER A 186 2.76 -1.63 5.42
CA SER A 186 4.05 -1.53 4.73
C SER A 186 5.19 -1.23 5.70
N ILE A 187 6.15 -2.16 5.80
CA ILE A 187 7.38 -1.87 6.54
C ILE A 187 8.12 -0.70 5.89
N ARG A 188 8.14 -0.63 4.55
CA ARG A 188 8.87 0.39 3.78
C ARG A 188 8.28 1.79 3.91
N THR A 189 6.95 1.93 3.79
CA THR A 189 6.32 3.24 3.62
C THR A 189 5.56 3.72 4.86
N ASP A 190 5.30 2.83 5.83
CA ASP A 190 4.61 3.17 7.09
C ASP A 190 5.55 3.06 8.28
N VAL A 191 6.10 1.85 8.50
CA VAL A 191 6.83 1.55 9.73
C VAL A 191 8.18 2.27 9.79
N VAL A 192 9.04 2.06 8.79
CA VAL A 192 10.39 2.66 8.78
C VAL A 192 10.34 4.18 8.79
N PRO A 193 9.51 4.87 7.98
CA PRO A 193 9.33 6.31 8.08
C PRO A 193 8.89 6.78 9.48
N ALA A 194 7.91 6.10 10.09
CA ALA A 194 7.42 6.44 11.43
C ALA A 194 8.51 6.32 12.50
N LEU A 195 9.23 5.20 12.52
CA LEU A 195 10.33 4.97 13.47
C LEU A 195 11.47 5.97 13.25
N THR A 196 11.80 6.30 12.02
CA THR A 196 12.82 7.30 11.65
C THR A 196 12.40 8.69 12.12
N ALA A 197 11.15 9.06 11.92
CA ALA A 197 10.57 10.31 12.39
C ALA A 197 10.44 10.37 13.93
N GLY A 198 10.62 9.25 14.62
CA GLY A 198 10.55 9.17 16.09
C GLY A 198 9.13 9.20 16.64
N ILE A 199 8.13 8.80 15.86
CA ILE A 199 6.77 8.53 16.32
C ILE A 199 6.57 7.04 16.56
N HIS A 200 5.44 6.67 17.16
CA HIS A 200 5.07 5.28 17.35
C HIS A 200 4.61 4.64 16.03
N ALA A 201 4.85 3.34 15.87
CA ALA A 201 4.41 2.57 14.71
C ALA A 201 3.65 1.31 15.13
N ILE A 202 2.56 1.02 14.42
CA ILE A 202 1.87 -0.26 14.47
C ILE A 202 1.90 -0.86 13.06
N HIS A 203 2.54 -2.02 12.94
CA HIS A 203 2.46 -2.85 11.75
C HIS A 203 1.25 -3.78 11.87
N VAL A 204 0.28 -3.63 10.97
CA VAL A 204 -0.86 -4.54 10.86
C VAL A 204 -0.60 -5.45 9.66
N GLU A 205 -0.53 -6.77 9.89
CA GLU A 205 -0.23 -7.72 8.82
C GLU A 205 -1.31 -7.73 7.74
N ALA A 206 -0.93 -7.47 6.49
CA ALA A 206 -1.82 -7.63 5.35
C ALA A 206 -2.03 -9.13 5.05
N LYS A 207 -3.23 -9.50 4.57
CA LYS A 207 -3.51 -10.89 4.15
C LYS A 207 -2.65 -11.31 2.96
N THR A 208 -2.32 -10.38 2.10
CA THR A 208 -1.47 -10.56 0.93
C THR A 208 -0.55 -9.35 0.86
N GLU A 209 0.75 -9.57 0.98
CA GLU A 209 1.71 -8.48 1.03
C GLU A 209 2.44 -8.32 -0.32
N TRP A 210 2.63 -7.09 -0.74
CA TRP A 210 3.44 -6.76 -1.90
C TRP A 210 4.92 -6.76 -1.55
N LEU A 211 5.76 -7.38 -2.37
CA LEU A 211 7.21 -7.49 -2.12
C LEU A 211 7.89 -6.13 -1.92
N TYR A 212 7.41 -5.09 -2.58
CA TYR A 212 7.89 -3.72 -2.37
C TYR A 212 7.82 -3.26 -0.91
N ASN A 213 6.80 -3.67 -0.17
CA ASN A 213 6.56 -3.26 1.21
C ASN A 213 7.53 -3.92 2.22
N ILE A 214 8.17 -5.03 1.83
CA ILE A 214 8.99 -5.86 2.71
C ILE A 214 10.44 -5.39 2.65
N ILE A 215 10.92 -4.79 3.74
CA ILE A 215 12.34 -4.44 3.92
C ILE A 215 12.80 -4.77 5.33
N HIS A 216 14.11 -4.77 5.54
CA HIS A 216 14.66 -4.90 6.89
C HIS A 216 14.53 -3.60 7.67
N ILE A 217 14.16 -3.69 8.94
CA ILE A 217 14.10 -2.54 9.83
C ILE A 217 15.47 -2.37 10.46
N GLU A 218 16.21 -1.33 10.07
CA GLU A 218 17.55 -1.02 10.60
C GLU A 218 17.53 0.11 11.64
N VAL A 219 16.39 0.83 11.73
CA VAL A 219 16.23 1.95 12.66
C VAL A 219 15.81 1.47 14.04
N GLU A 220 16.48 1.96 15.09
CA GLU A 220 16.05 1.71 16.47
C GLU A 220 14.83 2.58 16.81
N PRO A 221 13.72 1.97 17.28
CA PRO A 221 12.53 2.71 17.66
C PRO A 221 12.80 3.67 18.82
N LYS A 222 12.43 4.94 18.67
CA LYS A 222 12.40 5.92 19.77
C LYS A 222 11.07 5.89 20.54
N GLY A 223 10.04 5.34 19.96
CA GLY A 223 8.72 5.12 20.52
C GLY A 223 8.33 3.65 20.48
N ALA A 224 7.03 3.36 20.59
CA ALA A 224 6.52 1.99 20.44
C ALA A 224 6.69 1.49 19.00
N PHE A 225 7.02 0.22 18.87
CA PHE A 225 6.81 -0.54 17.66
C PHE A 225 6.02 -1.81 18.02
N LEU A 226 4.78 -1.90 17.51
CA LEU A 226 3.89 -3.03 17.75
C LEU A 226 3.61 -3.75 16.42
N GLN A 227 3.48 -5.07 16.48
CA GLN A 227 3.05 -5.90 15.37
C GLN A 227 1.72 -6.57 15.75
N LEU A 228 0.69 -6.34 14.95
CA LEU A 228 -0.66 -6.82 15.18
C LEU A 228 -1.16 -7.60 13.95
N GLN A 229 -1.93 -8.66 14.19
CA GLN A 229 -2.50 -9.46 13.10
C GLN A 229 -3.83 -8.89 12.58
N HIS A 230 -4.52 -8.10 13.41
CA HIS A 230 -5.84 -7.60 13.06
C HIS A 230 -6.01 -6.13 13.42
N LEU A 231 -6.70 -5.41 12.55
CA LEU A 231 -7.01 -4.00 12.74
C LEU A 231 -7.78 -3.74 14.06
N ARG A 232 -8.68 -4.63 14.45
CA ARG A 232 -9.46 -4.55 15.70
C ARG A 232 -8.60 -4.54 16.97
N ASP A 233 -7.35 -4.97 16.91
CA ASP A 233 -6.44 -5.04 18.05
C ASP A 233 -5.72 -3.69 18.29
N VAL A 234 -5.82 -2.76 17.34
CA VAL A 234 -5.16 -1.44 17.41
C VAL A 234 -5.55 -0.63 18.65
N PRO A 235 -6.86 -0.46 19.00
CA PRO A 235 -7.21 0.32 20.20
C PRO A 235 -6.58 -0.24 21.48
N SER A 236 -6.68 -1.56 21.68
CA SER A 236 -6.09 -2.22 22.86
C SER A 236 -4.55 -2.18 22.86
N GLY A 237 -3.92 -2.26 21.68
CA GLY A 237 -2.47 -2.12 21.54
C GLY A 237 -1.97 -0.76 22.02
N ILE A 238 -2.63 0.31 21.60
CA ILE A 238 -2.33 1.68 22.02
C ILE A 238 -2.55 1.85 23.52
N ASP A 239 -3.70 1.38 24.05
CA ASP A 239 -4.04 1.51 25.46
C ASP A 239 -3.06 0.74 26.36
N ASN A 240 -2.70 -0.48 26.00
CA ASN A 240 -1.75 -1.31 26.75
C ASN A 240 -0.36 -0.67 26.79
N TYR A 241 0.12 -0.13 25.67
CA TYR A 241 1.41 0.59 25.66
C TYR A 241 1.37 1.79 26.59
N ARG A 242 0.32 2.60 26.55
CA ARG A 242 0.19 3.80 27.39
C ARG A 242 0.12 3.49 28.88
N GLN A 243 -0.48 2.36 29.27
CA GLN A 243 -0.54 1.94 30.68
C GLN A 243 0.83 1.48 31.22
N GLN A 244 1.78 1.16 30.34
CA GLN A 244 3.14 0.76 30.71
C GLN A 244 4.10 1.96 30.86
N LEU A 245 3.69 3.14 30.41
CA LEU A 245 4.47 4.35 30.61
C LEU A 245 4.38 4.81 32.09
N PRO A 246 5.49 5.24 32.69
CA PRO A 246 5.57 5.63 34.12
C PRO A 246 4.73 6.88 34.43
#